data_59120d8fbcbe39f0840b1b9924658f64
#
_entry.id   59120d8fbcbe39f0840b1b9924658f64
#
_cell.length_a   1.000
_cell.length_b   1.000
_cell.length_c   1.000
_cell.angle_alpha   90.00
_cell.angle_beta   90.00
_cell.angle_gamma   90.00
#
_symmetry.space_group_name_H-M   'P 1'
#
loop_
_entity.id
_entity.type
_entity.pdbx_description
1 polymer ?
#
loop_
_entity_poly.entity_id
_entity_poly.type
_entity_poly.pdbx_seq_one_letter_code
_entity_poly.pdbx_strand_id
1 'polypeptide(L)'
;MPSQSKDVGGVAGRYASALYELADSTADSAAESAKVLDTVAGDLRTLGSMLETSDDFARLVSSPVLTRGEQVAAVTAVADKAGFCSLTVKFVGLLAQNRRLGALGSIVAAFLSLLAVRRGEVTAEVTSAQAMKRKHLDALTKALTESLGAKVALETRVDPALMGGMVVRVGSKMIDWSLATKLQKLRLAMKGIG
;
A
#
# COMPACT_ATOMS: atom_id res chain seq x y z
N MET A 1 6.98 -7.96 -16.25
CA MET A 1 7.30 -7.59 -14.86
C MET A 1 6.32 -8.32 -13.95
N PRO A 2 6.75 -9.18 -13.04
CA PRO A 2 5.84 -10.03 -12.29
C PRO A 2 5.06 -9.23 -11.24
N SER A 3 3.78 -9.52 -11.18
CA SER A 3 2.79 -9.02 -10.24
C SER A 3 3.17 -9.31 -8.78
N GLN A 4 3.35 -8.26 -7.98
CA GLN A 4 3.68 -8.35 -6.55
C GLN A 4 2.46 -8.61 -5.64
N SER A 5 1.50 -9.40 -6.07
CA SER A 5 0.30 -9.72 -5.28
C SER A 5 0.37 -11.08 -4.56
N LYS A 6 1.56 -11.62 -4.28
CA LYS A 6 1.68 -13.02 -3.81
C LYS A 6 2.50 -13.30 -2.54
N ASP A 7 2.83 -12.32 -1.70
CA ASP A 7 3.61 -12.59 -0.49
C ASP A 7 3.00 -12.07 0.83
N VAL A 8 1.71 -12.35 1.07
CA VAL A 8 1.17 -12.29 2.45
C VAL A 8 1.72 -13.47 3.29
N GLY A 9 2.35 -14.47 2.69
CA GLY A 9 2.93 -15.64 3.36
C GLY A 9 4.42 -15.56 3.71
N GLY A 10 5.13 -14.53 3.24
CA GLY A 10 6.56 -14.33 3.49
C GLY A 10 6.88 -13.72 4.86
N VAL A 11 8.15 -13.38 5.06
CA VAL A 11 8.62 -12.70 6.28
C VAL A 11 7.85 -11.41 6.51
N ALA A 12 7.60 -10.64 5.45
CA ALA A 12 6.85 -9.38 5.50
C ALA A 12 5.42 -9.57 6.05
N GLY A 13 4.72 -10.58 5.58
CA GLY A 13 3.36 -10.89 6.06
C GLY A 13 3.32 -11.29 7.54
N ARG A 14 4.30 -12.06 8.02
CA ARG A 14 4.40 -12.42 9.45
C ARG A 14 4.59 -11.20 10.34
N TYR A 15 5.49 -10.29 9.97
CA TYR A 15 5.70 -9.05 10.73
C TYR A 15 4.48 -8.12 10.66
N ALA A 16 3.83 -8.02 9.51
CA ALA A 16 2.62 -7.24 9.34
C ALA A 16 1.46 -7.78 10.19
N SER A 17 1.24 -9.09 10.20
CA SER A 17 0.21 -9.74 11.04
C SER A 17 0.51 -9.57 12.54
N ALA A 18 1.77 -9.77 12.96
CA ALA A 18 2.16 -9.61 14.35
C ALA A 18 1.96 -8.14 14.83
N LEU A 19 2.32 -7.15 13.99
CA LEU A 19 2.11 -5.75 14.31
C LEU A 19 0.62 -5.41 14.39
N TYR A 20 -0.20 -5.96 13.48
CA TYR A 20 -1.64 -5.79 13.51
C TYR A 20 -2.25 -6.36 14.79
N GLU A 21 -1.93 -7.61 15.13
CA GLU A 21 -2.43 -8.27 16.34
C GLU A 21 -1.99 -7.55 17.62
N LEU A 22 -0.76 -7.05 17.65
CA LEU A 22 -0.26 -6.28 18.78
C LEU A 22 -1.00 -4.94 18.92
N ALA A 23 -1.22 -4.23 17.81
CA ALA A 23 -1.96 -2.98 17.80
C ALA A 23 -3.43 -3.18 18.22
N ASP A 24 -4.04 -4.28 17.78
CA ASP A 24 -5.41 -4.66 18.14
C ASP A 24 -5.53 -5.05 19.62
N SER A 25 -4.56 -5.80 20.14
CA SER A 25 -4.53 -6.26 21.56
C SER A 25 -4.14 -5.17 22.56
N THR A 26 -3.56 -4.07 22.12
CA THR A 26 -3.13 -2.96 23.01
C THR A 26 -4.29 -2.05 23.41
N ALA A 27 -5.42 -2.16 22.73
CA ALA A 27 -6.59 -1.33 22.99
C ALA A 27 -7.66 -2.09 23.79
N ASP A 28 -8.25 -1.45 24.78
CA ASP A 28 -9.30 -2.03 25.65
C ASP A 28 -10.68 -2.03 24.97
N SER A 29 -10.84 -1.31 23.85
CA SER A 29 -12.09 -1.25 23.08
C SER A 29 -11.85 -1.25 21.58
N ALA A 30 -12.85 -1.74 20.82
CA ALA A 30 -12.78 -1.75 19.35
C ALA A 30 -12.60 -0.34 18.73
N ALA A 31 -13.10 0.71 19.40
CA ALA A 31 -12.94 2.09 18.93
C ALA A 31 -11.51 2.61 19.14
N GLU A 32 -10.86 2.20 20.22
CA GLU A 32 -9.46 2.52 20.50
C GLU A 32 -8.52 1.73 19.62
N SER A 33 -8.81 0.43 19.39
CA SER A 33 -8.08 -0.40 18.44
C SER A 33 -8.06 0.25 17.05
N ALA A 34 -9.20 0.72 16.56
CA ALA A 34 -9.27 1.42 15.28
C ALA A 34 -8.36 2.67 15.24
N LYS A 35 -8.33 3.47 16.32
CA LYS A 35 -7.48 4.67 16.39
C LYS A 35 -5.98 4.31 16.44
N VAL A 36 -5.61 3.31 17.22
CA VAL A 36 -4.22 2.83 17.30
C VAL A 36 -3.77 2.30 15.93
N LEU A 37 -4.59 1.49 15.28
CA LEU A 37 -4.32 0.98 13.92
C LEU A 37 -4.20 2.11 12.88
N ASP A 38 -5.03 3.17 12.98
CA ASP A 38 -4.93 4.35 12.11
C ASP A 38 -3.63 5.11 12.33
N THR A 39 -3.23 5.28 13.59
CA THR A 39 -1.97 5.95 13.95
C THR A 39 -0.78 5.16 13.42
N VAL A 40 -0.73 3.86 13.67
CA VAL A 40 0.32 2.97 13.16
C VAL A 40 0.36 2.97 11.63
N ALA A 41 -0.80 2.94 10.97
CA ALA A 41 -0.88 3.01 9.52
C ALA A 41 -0.35 4.35 8.96
N GLY A 42 -0.63 5.46 9.66
CA GLY A 42 -0.08 6.79 9.34
C GLY A 42 1.44 6.82 9.44
N ASP A 43 1.98 6.33 10.56
CA ASP A 43 3.42 6.23 10.81
C ASP A 43 4.11 5.39 9.72
N LEU A 44 3.54 4.22 9.42
CA LEU A 44 4.09 3.31 8.41
C LEU A 44 4.05 3.91 6.99
N ARG A 45 3.01 4.66 6.63
CA ARG A 45 2.98 5.40 5.35
C ARG A 45 4.08 6.45 5.30
N THR A 46 4.29 7.18 6.39
CA THR A 46 5.36 8.17 6.49
C THR A 46 6.73 7.50 6.36
N LEU A 47 6.95 6.36 7.02
CA LEU A 47 8.17 5.56 6.86
C LEU A 47 8.37 5.08 5.41
N GLY A 48 7.31 4.63 4.76
CA GLY A 48 7.34 4.24 3.35
C GLY A 48 7.74 5.40 2.44
N SER A 49 7.13 6.57 2.64
CA SER A 49 7.49 7.77 1.86
C SER A 49 8.90 8.26 2.14
N MET A 50 9.39 8.18 3.38
CA MET A 50 10.78 8.48 3.71
C MET A 50 11.76 7.54 2.98
N LEU A 51 11.40 6.27 2.84
CA LEU A 51 12.22 5.29 2.13
C LEU A 51 12.33 5.60 0.63
N GLU A 52 11.27 6.19 0.05
CA GLU A 52 11.21 6.56 -1.37
C GLU A 52 11.83 7.93 -1.65
N THR A 53 11.73 8.89 -0.71
CA THR A 53 12.14 10.28 -0.94
C THR A 53 13.52 10.62 -0.40
N SER A 54 14.04 9.85 0.57
CA SER A 54 15.33 10.10 1.22
C SER A 54 16.32 9.00 0.89
N ASP A 55 17.29 9.32 0.02
CA ASP A 55 18.41 8.43 -0.31
C ASP A 55 19.24 8.06 0.91
N ASP A 56 19.38 8.98 1.88
CA ASP A 56 20.15 8.75 3.09
C ASP A 56 19.44 7.75 4.00
N PHE A 57 18.12 7.86 4.14
CA PHE A 57 17.34 6.87 4.88
C PHE A 57 17.33 5.49 4.19
N ALA A 58 17.21 5.47 2.87
CA ALA A 58 17.30 4.23 2.09
C ALA A 58 18.67 3.55 2.26
N ARG A 59 19.78 4.35 2.27
CA ARG A 59 21.11 3.85 2.55
C ARG A 59 21.26 3.33 3.98
N LEU A 60 20.74 4.03 4.98
CA LEU A 60 20.73 3.59 6.39
C LEU A 60 20.07 2.22 6.53
N VAL A 61 18.89 2.06 5.91
CA VAL A 61 18.08 0.82 5.97
C VAL A 61 18.76 -0.34 5.26
N SER A 62 19.43 -0.10 4.14
CA SER A 62 20.07 -1.13 3.31
C SER A 62 21.55 -1.38 3.61
N SER A 63 22.18 -0.53 4.44
CA SER A 63 23.64 -0.58 4.68
C SER A 63 24.06 -1.88 5.39
N PRO A 64 24.94 -2.68 4.79
CA PRO A 64 25.52 -3.85 5.44
C PRO A 64 26.70 -3.52 6.37
N VAL A 65 27.21 -2.28 6.29
CA VAL A 65 28.42 -1.83 7.01
C VAL A 65 28.10 -1.44 8.45
N LEU A 66 26.89 -0.96 8.71
CA LEU A 66 26.48 -0.53 10.03
C LEU A 66 26.30 -1.71 10.97
N THR A 67 26.79 -1.55 12.20
CA THR A 67 26.55 -2.52 13.25
C THR A 67 25.06 -2.53 13.64
N ARG A 68 24.60 -3.62 14.23
CA ARG A 68 23.22 -3.75 14.70
C ARG A 68 22.85 -2.61 15.67
N GLY A 69 23.74 -2.27 16.60
CA GLY A 69 23.51 -1.20 17.58
C GLY A 69 23.36 0.18 16.94
N GLU A 70 24.23 0.48 15.98
CA GLU A 70 24.15 1.75 15.23
C GLU A 70 22.87 1.85 14.42
N GLN A 71 22.47 0.79 13.73
CA GLN A 71 21.19 0.76 12.99
C GLN A 71 19.99 0.98 13.91
N VAL A 72 19.95 0.28 15.06
CA VAL A 72 18.87 0.45 16.05
C VAL A 72 18.84 1.90 16.55
N ALA A 73 19.97 2.44 16.98
CA ALA A 73 20.05 3.80 17.50
C ALA A 73 19.62 4.84 16.45
N ALA A 74 20.14 4.71 15.23
CA ALA A 74 19.82 5.65 14.15
C ALA A 74 18.33 5.61 13.76
N VAL A 75 17.75 4.43 13.58
CA VAL A 75 16.34 4.31 13.19
C VAL A 75 15.40 4.73 14.31
N THR A 76 15.72 4.42 15.56
CA THR A 76 14.94 4.88 16.74
C THR A 76 14.99 6.40 16.83
N ALA A 77 16.15 7.03 16.67
CA ALA A 77 16.29 8.48 16.68
C ALA A 77 15.48 9.17 15.56
N VAL A 78 15.44 8.56 14.36
CA VAL A 78 14.60 9.06 13.25
C VAL A 78 13.13 8.93 13.58
N ALA A 79 12.70 7.79 14.14
CA ALA A 79 11.32 7.52 14.50
C ALA A 79 10.82 8.46 15.63
N ASP A 80 11.66 8.71 16.64
CA ASP A 80 11.37 9.66 17.72
C ASP A 80 11.26 11.10 17.20
N LYS A 81 12.16 11.51 16.31
CA LYS A 81 12.14 12.84 15.69
C LYS A 81 10.93 13.05 14.78
N ALA A 82 10.45 11.99 14.13
CA ALA A 82 9.24 12.01 13.33
C ALA A 82 7.95 12.01 14.17
N GLY A 83 8.05 11.79 15.49
CA GLY A 83 6.90 11.77 16.40
C GLY A 83 6.03 10.51 16.25
N PHE A 84 6.62 9.38 15.89
CA PHE A 84 5.88 8.13 15.74
C PHE A 84 5.41 7.58 17.09
N CYS A 85 4.33 6.82 17.06
CA CYS A 85 3.81 6.19 18.26
C CYS A 85 4.81 5.17 18.84
N SER A 86 4.77 4.95 20.14
CA SER A 86 5.70 4.07 20.86
C SER A 86 5.72 2.65 20.31
N LEU A 87 4.61 2.17 19.77
CA LEU A 87 4.47 0.86 19.17
C LEU A 87 5.25 0.79 17.84
N THR A 88 5.14 1.81 16.99
CA THR A 88 5.89 1.92 15.73
C THR A 88 7.39 2.02 16.02
N VAL A 89 7.82 2.83 16.99
CA VAL A 89 9.23 2.97 17.39
C VAL A 89 9.81 1.62 17.81
N LYS A 90 9.12 0.90 18.70
CA LYS A 90 9.53 -0.44 19.17
C LYS A 90 9.59 -1.45 18.03
N PHE A 91 8.62 -1.41 17.12
CA PHE A 91 8.55 -2.30 15.97
C PHE A 91 9.73 -2.09 15.01
N VAL A 92 10.03 -0.85 14.68
CA VAL A 92 11.16 -0.52 13.79
C VAL A 92 12.50 -0.88 14.45
N GLY A 93 12.63 -0.64 15.77
CA GLY A 93 13.78 -1.10 16.56
C GLY A 93 13.95 -2.63 16.52
N LEU A 94 12.85 -3.38 16.64
CA LEU A 94 12.86 -4.85 16.51
C LEU A 94 13.30 -5.30 15.11
N LEU A 95 12.84 -4.63 14.05
CA LEU A 95 13.29 -4.94 12.68
C LEU A 95 14.81 -4.71 12.51
N ALA A 96 15.33 -3.65 13.10
CA ALA A 96 16.77 -3.36 13.11
C ALA A 96 17.56 -4.45 13.86
N GLN A 97 17.09 -4.83 15.05
CA GLN A 97 17.70 -5.91 15.85
C GLN A 97 17.74 -7.23 15.09
N ASN A 98 16.70 -7.55 14.33
CA ASN A 98 16.60 -8.77 13.55
C ASN A 98 17.27 -8.69 12.15
N ARG A 99 17.92 -7.56 11.81
CA ARG A 99 18.50 -7.29 10.49
C ARG A 99 17.48 -7.43 9.36
N ARG A 100 16.26 -6.97 9.60
CA ARG A 100 15.12 -7.02 8.65
C ARG A 100 14.67 -5.64 8.17
N LEU A 101 15.44 -4.60 8.43
CA LEU A 101 15.13 -3.24 7.93
C LEU A 101 15.00 -3.19 6.40
N GLY A 102 15.81 -3.93 5.65
CA GLY A 102 15.69 -4.00 4.19
C GLY A 102 14.34 -4.52 3.69
N ALA A 103 13.56 -5.20 4.53
CA ALA A 103 12.21 -5.64 4.22
C ALA A 103 11.13 -4.59 4.61
N LEU A 104 11.51 -3.41 5.14
CA LEU A 104 10.59 -2.41 5.66
C LEU A 104 9.51 -2.02 4.64
N GLY A 105 9.89 -1.72 3.39
CA GLY A 105 8.93 -1.34 2.34
C GLY A 105 7.89 -2.45 2.06
N SER A 106 8.32 -3.71 2.01
CA SER A 106 7.41 -4.83 1.81
C SER A 106 6.53 -5.10 3.03
N ILE A 107 7.04 -4.86 4.25
CA ILE A 107 6.26 -4.97 5.49
C ILE A 107 5.18 -3.89 5.56
N VAL A 108 5.52 -2.64 5.20
CA VAL A 108 4.57 -1.52 5.13
C VAL A 108 3.44 -1.85 4.14
N ALA A 109 3.78 -2.30 2.94
CA ALA A 109 2.78 -2.69 1.93
C ALA A 109 1.88 -3.84 2.41
N ALA A 110 2.47 -4.87 3.05
CA ALA A 110 1.73 -6.01 3.59
C ALA A 110 0.79 -5.59 4.74
N PHE A 111 1.23 -4.70 5.64
CA PHE A 111 0.39 -4.19 6.73
C PHE A 111 -0.80 -3.39 6.22
N LEU A 112 -0.58 -2.47 5.29
CA LEU A 112 -1.65 -1.66 4.70
C LEU A 112 -2.67 -2.52 3.95
N SER A 113 -2.20 -3.53 3.22
CA SER A 113 -3.06 -4.51 2.55
C SER A 113 -3.88 -5.32 3.55
N LEU A 114 -3.27 -5.81 4.64
CA LEU A 114 -3.95 -6.54 5.70
C LEU A 114 -5.02 -5.68 6.38
N LEU A 115 -4.68 -4.43 6.69
CA LEU A 115 -5.60 -3.47 7.31
C LEU A 115 -6.82 -3.21 6.41
N ALA A 116 -6.61 -3.01 5.11
CA ALA A 116 -7.68 -2.82 4.14
C ALA A 116 -8.62 -4.04 4.09
N VAL A 117 -8.06 -5.25 4.02
CA VAL A 117 -8.85 -6.50 4.02
C VAL A 117 -9.65 -6.65 5.31
N ARG A 118 -9.05 -6.38 6.48
CA ARG A 118 -9.71 -6.49 7.78
C ARG A 118 -10.83 -5.46 7.98
N ARG A 119 -10.70 -4.29 7.35
CA ARG A 119 -11.75 -3.25 7.34
C ARG A 119 -12.85 -3.51 6.32
N GLY A 120 -12.75 -4.59 5.55
CA GLY A 120 -13.64 -4.84 4.42
C GLY A 120 -13.48 -3.80 3.31
N GLU A 121 -12.34 -3.11 3.28
CA GLU A 121 -12.00 -2.18 2.21
C GLU A 121 -11.48 -2.97 1.00
N VAL A 122 -12.02 -2.70 -0.15
CA VAL A 122 -11.60 -3.32 -1.40
C VAL A 122 -10.68 -2.32 -2.12
N THR A 123 -9.43 -2.71 -2.33
CA THR A 123 -8.51 -1.87 -3.11
C THR A 123 -8.86 -1.98 -4.59
N ALA A 124 -9.16 -0.83 -5.20
CA ALA A 124 -9.36 -0.71 -6.64
C ALA A 124 -8.17 0.02 -7.28
N GLU A 125 -7.42 -0.68 -8.11
CA GLU A 125 -6.36 -0.09 -8.92
C GLU A 125 -6.98 0.53 -10.18
N VAL A 126 -6.79 1.83 -10.36
CA VAL A 126 -7.33 2.59 -11.48
C VAL A 126 -6.18 3.10 -12.33
N THR A 127 -6.02 2.54 -13.52
CA THR A 127 -5.06 3.01 -14.51
C THR A 127 -5.78 3.93 -15.50
N SER A 128 -5.33 5.16 -15.63
CA SER A 128 -5.91 6.16 -16.56
C SER A 128 -4.85 6.70 -17.50
N ALA A 129 -5.28 7.15 -18.69
CA ALA A 129 -4.36 7.74 -19.67
C ALA A 129 -3.77 9.08 -19.21
N GLN A 130 -4.46 9.80 -18.33
CA GLN A 130 -4.05 11.09 -17.78
C GLN A 130 -4.41 11.16 -16.28
N ALA A 131 -3.71 12.04 -15.55
CA ALA A 131 -4.01 12.27 -14.13
C ALA A 131 -5.45 12.72 -13.93
N MET A 132 -6.20 11.99 -13.11
CA MET A 132 -7.60 12.31 -12.84
C MET A 132 -7.73 13.43 -11.82
N LYS A 133 -8.70 14.33 -12.05
CA LYS A 133 -9.06 15.39 -11.09
C LYS A 133 -9.76 14.77 -9.88
N ARG A 134 -9.58 15.37 -8.70
CA ARG A 134 -10.21 14.91 -7.43
C ARG A 134 -11.70 14.63 -7.58
N LYS A 135 -12.46 15.51 -8.23
CA LYS A 135 -13.90 15.35 -8.49
C LYS A 135 -14.26 14.02 -9.20
N HIS A 136 -13.40 13.58 -10.13
CA HIS A 136 -13.62 12.31 -10.83
C HIS A 136 -13.26 11.11 -9.96
N LEU A 137 -12.22 11.23 -9.13
CA LEU A 137 -11.86 10.21 -8.15
C LEU A 137 -12.97 10.00 -7.12
N ASP A 138 -13.54 11.08 -6.58
CA ASP A 138 -14.63 11.01 -5.60
C ASP A 138 -15.89 10.36 -6.21
N ALA A 139 -16.23 10.73 -7.45
CA ALA A 139 -17.36 10.13 -8.17
C ALA A 139 -17.15 8.64 -8.44
N LEU A 140 -15.93 8.26 -8.83
CA LEU A 140 -15.56 6.86 -9.09
C LEU A 140 -15.58 6.04 -7.78
N THR A 141 -15.03 6.59 -6.68
CA THR A 141 -15.08 5.95 -5.36
C THR A 141 -16.51 5.68 -4.94
N LYS A 142 -17.39 6.68 -5.10
CA LYS A 142 -18.80 6.55 -4.75
C LYS A 142 -19.49 5.45 -5.58
N ALA A 143 -19.32 5.48 -6.90
CA ALA A 143 -19.90 4.49 -7.80
C ALA A 143 -19.39 3.06 -7.52
N LEU A 144 -18.09 2.91 -7.23
CA LEU A 144 -17.53 1.61 -6.87
C LEU A 144 -18.01 1.13 -5.50
N THR A 145 -18.13 2.03 -4.52
CA THR A 145 -18.66 1.71 -3.19
C THR A 145 -20.12 1.25 -3.26
N GLU A 146 -20.94 1.92 -4.06
CA GLU A 146 -22.33 1.53 -4.30
C GLU A 146 -22.45 0.19 -5.02
N SER A 147 -21.57 -0.06 -6.00
CA SER A 147 -21.58 -1.31 -6.79
C SER A 147 -21.06 -2.51 -6.02
N LEU A 148 -20.09 -2.32 -5.14
CA LEU A 148 -19.41 -3.40 -4.41
C LEU A 148 -19.97 -3.61 -2.99
N GLY A 149 -20.73 -2.64 -2.46
CA GLY A 149 -21.25 -2.68 -1.10
C GLY A 149 -20.17 -2.60 0.00
N ALA A 150 -18.94 -2.20 -0.36
CA ALA A 150 -17.80 -2.13 0.53
C ALA A 150 -17.05 -0.80 0.32
N LYS A 151 -16.34 -0.32 1.34
CA LYS A 151 -15.46 0.84 1.19
C LYS A 151 -14.35 0.53 0.20
N VAL A 152 -14.16 1.41 -0.79
CA VAL A 152 -13.16 1.25 -1.84
C VAL A 152 -12.02 2.22 -1.63
N ALA A 153 -10.80 1.69 -1.48
CA ALA A 153 -9.58 2.47 -1.52
C ALA A 153 -9.09 2.52 -2.98
N LEU A 154 -8.93 3.72 -3.55
CA LEU A 154 -8.45 3.89 -4.92
C LEU A 154 -6.93 4.08 -4.94
N GLU A 155 -6.24 3.21 -5.68
CA GLU A 155 -4.87 3.42 -6.11
C GLU A 155 -4.87 3.85 -7.56
N THR A 156 -4.32 5.04 -7.85
CA THR A 156 -4.32 5.60 -9.21
C THR A 156 -2.94 5.49 -9.84
N ARG A 157 -2.91 4.99 -11.08
CA ARG A 157 -1.73 5.00 -11.95
C ARG A 157 -2.03 5.73 -13.25
N VAL A 158 -1.01 6.37 -13.80
CA VAL A 158 -1.12 7.02 -15.11
C VAL A 158 -0.33 6.21 -16.13
N ASP A 159 -1.03 5.75 -17.18
CA ASP A 159 -0.42 5.04 -18.30
C ASP A 159 -0.88 5.67 -19.63
N PRO A 160 -0.02 6.47 -20.27
CA PRO A 160 -0.35 7.10 -21.55
C PRO A 160 -0.63 6.11 -22.69
N ALA A 161 -0.18 4.85 -22.57
CA ALA A 161 -0.42 3.82 -23.61
C ALA A 161 -1.90 3.47 -23.80
N LEU A 162 -2.76 3.80 -22.83
CA LEU A 162 -4.22 3.62 -22.95
C LEU A 162 -4.88 4.53 -23.98
N MET A 163 -4.17 5.53 -24.51
CA MET A 163 -4.67 6.56 -25.46
C MET A 163 -5.87 7.37 -24.93
N GLY A 164 -6.61 6.86 -23.93
CA GLY A 164 -7.77 7.48 -23.31
C GLY A 164 -8.63 6.43 -22.60
N GLY A 165 -9.51 6.92 -21.70
CA GLY A 165 -10.33 6.07 -20.83
C GLY A 165 -9.59 5.62 -19.59
N MET A 166 -10.08 4.53 -18.96
CA MET A 166 -9.53 3.98 -17.75
C MET A 166 -9.70 2.46 -17.70
N VAL A 167 -8.80 1.81 -16.98
CA VAL A 167 -8.89 0.40 -16.59
C VAL A 167 -9.03 0.36 -15.06
N VAL A 168 -10.06 -0.30 -14.57
CA VAL A 168 -10.32 -0.47 -13.14
C VAL A 168 -10.15 -1.94 -12.79
N ARG A 169 -9.25 -2.23 -11.87
CA ARG A 169 -9.00 -3.57 -11.37
C ARG A 169 -9.40 -3.65 -9.89
N VAL A 170 -10.30 -4.55 -9.56
CA VAL A 170 -10.80 -4.76 -8.20
C VAL A 170 -10.60 -6.23 -7.85
N GLY A 171 -9.55 -6.53 -7.08
CA GLY A 171 -9.18 -7.92 -6.79
C GLY A 171 -8.93 -8.72 -8.08
N SER A 172 -9.73 -9.76 -8.31
CA SER A 172 -9.66 -10.60 -9.53
C SER A 172 -10.50 -10.08 -10.71
N LYS A 173 -11.37 -9.09 -10.48
CA LYS A 173 -12.20 -8.49 -11.53
C LYS A 173 -11.45 -7.32 -12.18
N MET A 174 -11.45 -7.30 -13.51
CA MET A 174 -10.90 -6.21 -14.31
C MET A 174 -11.97 -5.67 -15.25
N ILE A 175 -12.17 -4.37 -15.22
CA ILE A 175 -13.12 -3.64 -16.05
C ILE A 175 -12.31 -2.66 -16.91
N ASP A 176 -12.29 -2.89 -18.20
CA ASP A 176 -11.52 -2.09 -19.15
C ASP A 176 -12.45 -1.22 -20.00
N TRP A 177 -12.36 0.09 -19.80
CA TRP A 177 -13.04 1.13 -20.58
C TRP A 177 -12.06 1.97 -21.41
N SER A 178 -10.87 1.42 -21.73
CA SER A 178 -9.88 2.12 -22.54
C SER A 178 -10.32 2.28 -23.99
N LEU A 179 -9.90 3.38 -24.61
CA LEU A 179 -10.12 3.61 -26.04
C LEU A 179 -9.34 2.61 -26.88
N ALA A 180 -8.16 2.18 -26.43
CA ALA A 180 -7.34 1.16 -27.08
C ALA A 180 -8.13 -0.14 -27.28
N THR A 181 -8.77 -0.65 -26.23
CA THR A 181 -9.59 -1.87 -26.30
C THR A 181 -10.83 -1.68 -27.19
N LYS A 182 -11.49 -0.51 -27.13
CA LYS A 182 -12.63 -0.22 -28.00
C LYS A 182 -12.23 -0.18 -29.46
N LEU A 183 -11.11 0.43 -29.81
CA LEU A 183 -10.58 0.48 -31.18
C LEU A 183 -10.16 -0.91 -31.67
N GLN A 184 -9.55 -1.72 -30.80
CA GLN A 184 -9.18 -3.09 -31.13
C GLN A 184 -10.42 -3.96 -31.43
N LYS A 185 -11.47 -3.86 -30.61
CA LYS A 185 -12.75 -4.55 -30.83
C LYS A 185 -13.38 -4.11 -32.16
N LEU A 186 -13.39 -2.81 -32.44
CA LEU A 186 -13.90 -2.27 -33.69
C LEU A 186 -13.11 -2.80 -34.91
N ARG A 187 -11.78 -2.81 -34.81
CA ARG A 187 -10.89 -3.36 -35.87
C ARG A 187 -11.15 -4.83 -36.14
N LEU A 188 -11.38 -5.62 -35.07
CA LEU A 188 -11.72 -7.04 -35.21
C LEU A 188 -13.09 -7.24 -35.89
N ALA A 189 -14.10 -6.47 -35.45
CA ALA A 189 -15.43 -6.51 -36.09
C ALA A 189 -15.40 -6.12 -37.57
N MET A 190 -14.60 -5.11 -37.93
CA MET A 190 -14.41 -4.71 -39.34
C MET A 190 -13.63 -5.74 -40.17
N LYS A 191 -12.81 -6.59 -39.57
CA LYS A 191 -12.10 -7.69 -40.27
C LYS A 191 -12.95 -8.94 -40.46
N GLY A 192 -14.21 -8.97 -40.02
CA GLY A 192 -15.11 -10.11 -40.16
C GLY A 192 -14.73 -11.34 -39.35
N ILE A 193 -13.89 -11.17 -38.30
CA ILE A 193 -13.52 -12.23 -37.38
C ILE A 193 -14.36 -11.99 -36.14
N GLY A 194 -15.55 -12.54 -36.09
CA GLY A 194 -16.48 -12.61 -34.96
C GLY A 194 -16.77 -14.05 -34.67
#